data_1b93e4db688b5ef0abeafb16d3ec0db7
#
_entry.id   1b93e4db688b5ef0abeafb16d3ec0db7
#
_cell.length_a   1.000
_cell.length_b   1.000
_cell.length_c   1.000
_cell.angle_alpha   90.00
_cell.angle_beta   90.00
_cell.angle_gamma   90.00
#
_symmetry.space_group_name_H-M   'P 1'
#
loop_
_entity.id
_entity.type
_entity.pdbx_description
1 polymer ?
#
loop_
_entity_poly.entity_id
_entity_poly.type
_entity_poly.pdbx_seq_one_letter_code
_entity_poly.pdbx_strand_id
1 'polypeptide(L)'
;MAMKKWISLLLGALLLLGSANAALAQENDWIEVDYQTHFIKWDGVTTEEDFTDEAFDALTKTTVYQSDSSPTGFKVTFRFYGPEYETVEVAGEWYYSEPYYSSQNSAAKIHPNDWYNGCLIHTDDVNPVRPFDQMTLNEETGYWAYTMPLASGTYCYQFRLNGETTISDPQNLPTEYRGKESYSQVLVPYDAEKQSLSPDYSLYQDNCANHGTIQFAEVPSPTLGYDAPIAIYLPYGYDPDRAEPYKYVILGHGIAGFESNWPSQGMLGNITDNLINQGLVEPMIVIATNNRDSDGVYFYSTVNADGTRITSIDGEPESNAASSANPSYTKQISQAQPYFMDELIPWLESHLNVSTDPQDRAFAGLSAGAMCTFNMYISNPEDFGYFYCMSGANDNPAQYDLTRPELKTPSLTFGVGIYDRLFFSQVNPTQNALAAEGVSFTNYYAFGAHRWHVWRELYIDMCTRVLWK
;
A
#
# COMPACT_ATOMS: atom_id res chain seq x y z
N MET A 1 -68.74 6.65 -29.24
CA MET A 1 -67.48 7.36 -29.56
C MET A 1 -66.76 7.85 -28.28
N ALA A 2 -67.12 7.35 -27.11
CA ALA A 2 -66.55 7.77 -25.79
C ALA A 2 -65.76 6.69 -25.07
N MET A 3 -65.63 5.50 -25.64
CA MET A 3 -64.95 4.37 -24.96
C MET A 3 -63.50 4.09 -25.45
N LYS A 4 -62.99 4.84 -26.45
CA LYS A 4 -61.65 4.70 -26.98
C LYS A 4 -60.61 5.72 -26.39
N LYS A 5 -61.08 6.71 -25.61
CA LYS A 5 -60.22 7.73 -25.03
C LYS A 5 -59.65 7.39 -23.63
N TRP A 6 -60.18 6.37 -22.94
CA TRP A 6 -59.76 5.97 -21.59
C TRP A 6 -58.71 4.87 -21.57
N ILE A 7 -58.54 4.14 -22.67
CA ILE A 7 -57.51 3.07 -22.75
C ILE A 7 -56.12 3.67 -23.08
N SER A 8 -56.07 4.83 -23.72
CA SER A 8 -54.78 5.49 -24.04
C SER A 8 -54.18 6.26 -22.87
N LEU A 9 -54.96 6.59 -21.83
CA LEU A 9 -54.44 7.27 -20.63
C LEU A 9 -53.95 6.27 -19.54
N LEU A 10 -54.43 5.03 -19.55
CA LEU A 10 -53.94 3.99 -18.64
C LEU A 10 -52.65 3.32 -19.15
N LEU A 11 -52.40 3.28 -20.46
CA LEU A 11 -51.10 2.79 -20.98
C LEU A 11 -49.96 3.82 -20.89
N GLY A 12 -50.34 5.13 -20.85
CA GLY A 12 -49.34 6.18 -20.66
C GLY A 12 -48.85 6.32 -19.20
N ALA A 13 -49.71 5.95 -18.24
CA ALA A 13 -49.33 5.98 -16.82
C ALA A 13 -48.58 4.73 -16.36
N LEU A 14 -48.69 3.60 -17.06
CA LEU A 14 -47.91 2.39 -16.79
C LEU A 14 -46.52 2.41 -17.44
N LEU A 15 -46.30 3.27 -18.46
CA LEU A 15 -45.00 3.46 -19.10
C LEU A 15 -44.15 4.55 -18.40
N LEU A 16 -44.74 5.37 -17.53
CA LEU A 16 -44.03 6.37 -16.72
C LEU A 16 -43.69 5.88 -15.32
N LEU A 17 -44.23 4.73 -14.88
CA LEU A 17 -43.87 4.07 -13.63
C LEU A 17 -42.87 2.92 -13.84
N GLY A 18 -42.56 2.59 -15.09
CA GLY A 18 -41.57 1.57 -15.46
C GLY A 18 -40.18 2.10 -15.78
N SER A 19 -39.99 3.43 -15.81
CA SER A 19 -38.69 4.05 -16.14
C SER A 19 -37.97 4.66 -14.93
N ALA A 20 -38.49 4.48 -13.72
CA ALA A 20 -37.84 5.00 -12.51
C ALA A 20 -37.13 3.93 -11.66
N ASN A 21 -37.19 2.65 -12.08
CA ASN A 21 -36.47 1.58 -11.33
C ASN A 21 -35.70 0.63 -12.25
N ALA A 22 -35.19 1.16 -13.34
CA ALA A 22 -34.14 0.52 -14.11
C ALA A 22 -32.93 1.48 -14.12
N ALA A 23 -32.53 1.99 -12.96
CA ALA A 23 -31.13 2.09 -12.67
C ALA A 23 -30.68 0.63 -12.57
N LEU A 24 -30.26 0.10 -13.71
CA LEU A 24 -29.56 -1.15 -13.85
C LEU A 24 -28.50 -1.19 -12.77
N ALA A 25 -28.55 -2.16 -11.89
CA ALA A 25 -27.34 -2.69 -11.34
C ALA A 25 -26.50 -3.03 -12.58
N GLN A 26 -25.60 -2.15 -12.96
CA GLN A 26 -24.55 -2.43 -13.90
C GLN A 26 -23.82 -3.57 -13.19
N GLU A 27 -23.85 -4.79 -13.73
CA GLU A 27 -22.96 -5.84 -13.26
C GLU A 27 -21.57 -5.23 -13.40
N ASN A 28 -20.99 -4.86 -12.26
CA ASN A 28 -19.65 -4.32 -12.24
C ASN A 28 -18.74 -5.46 -12.66
N ASP A 29 -18.02 -5.31 -13.76
CA ASP A 29 -16.98 -6.25 -14.22
C ASP A 29 -15.75 -6.22 -13.29
N TRP A 30 -15.99 -6.05 -11.98
CA TRP A 30 -14.92 -5.97 -10.99
C TRP A 30 -14.40 -7.37 -10.67
N ILE A 31 -13.08 -7.45 -10.51
CA ILE A 31 -12.41 -8.70 -10.17
C ILE A 31 -12.17 -8.71 -8.66
N GLU A 32 -12.88 -9.58 -7.94
CA GLU A 32 -12.62 -9.83 -6.54
C GLU A 32 -11.40 -10.74 -6.38
N VAL A 33 -10.48 -10.34 -5.48
CA VAL A 33 -9.28 -11.10 -5.15
C VAL A 33 -9.33 -11.51 -3.69
N ASP A 34 -9.19 -12.80 -3.45
CA ASP A 34 -8.98 -13.33 -2.11
C ASP A 34 -7.54 -13.03 -1.67
N TYR A 35 -7.34 -11.86 -1.06
CA TYR A 35 -6.03 -11.42 -0.59
C TYR A 35 -5.48 -12.26 0.57
N GLN A 36 -6.32 -13.05 1.24
CA GLN A 36 -5.88 -13.94 2.33
C GLN A 36 -5.07 -15.12 1.81
N THR A 37 -5.24 -15.50 0.55
CA THR A 37 -4.53 -16.63 -0.06
C THR A 37 -3.18 -16.27 -0.67
N HIS A 38 -2.85 -14.97 -0.76
CA HIS A 38 -1.63 -14.49 -1.44
C HIS A 38 -0.36 -14.54 -0.59
N PHE A 39 -0.43 -15.03 0.63
CA PHE A 39 0.71 -15.10 1.53
C PHE A 39 0.94 -16.52 1.98
N ILE A 40 2.20 -16.97 1.95
CA ILE A 40 2.57 -18.14 2.72
C ILE A 40 2.56 -17.74 4.19
N LYS A 41 1.70 -18.37 4.97
CA LYS A 41 1.55 -18.16 6.40
C LYS A 41 1.53 -19.49 7.13
N TRP A 42 1.75 -19.44 8.44
CA TRP A 42 1.54 -20.61 9.28
C TRP A 42 0.08 -21.06 9.22
N ASP A 43 -0.12 -22.36 9.14
CA ASP A 43 -1.46 -22.97 9.04
C ASP A 43 -2.18 -23.12 10.39
N GLY A 44 -1.54 -22.66 11.47
CA GLY A 44 -2.08 -22.73 12.84
C GLY A 44 -1.79 -24.04 13.57
N VAL A 45 -1.16 -25.02 12.91
CA VAL A 45 -0.97 -26.38 13.49
C VAL A 45 0.41 -26.99 13.25
N THR A 46 1.07 -26.68 12.11
CA THR A 46 2.35 -27.31 11.78
C THR A 46 3.47 -26.86 12.71
N THR A 47 4.17 -27.83 13.31
CA THR A 47 5.29 -27.64 14.22
C THR A 47 6.57 -28.28 13.68
N GLU A 48 7.74 -27.96 14.27
CA GLU A 48 9.02 -28.55 13.87
C GLU A 48 9.04 -30.08 14.10
N GLU A 49 8.34 -30.57 15.12
CA GLU A 49 8.26 -31.98 15.47
C GLU A 49 7.49 -32.82 14.42
N ASP A 50 6.68 -32.18 13.57
CA ASP A 50 5.98 -32.85 12.48
C ASP A 50 6.93 -33.21 11.33
N PHE A 51 8.16 -32.67 11.31
CA PHE A 51 9.13 -32.91 10.26
C PHE A 51 10.15 -33.97 10.69
N THR A 52 9.94 -35.22 10.27
CA THR A 52 11.03 -36.17 10.08
C THR A 52 11.93 -35.71 8.92
N ASP A 53 13.16 -36.24 8.80
CA ASP A 53 14.02 -35.91 7.65
C ASP A 53 13.31 -36.15 6.31
N GLU A 54 12.55 -37.25 6.21
CA GLU A 54 11.77 -37.58 5.01
C GLU A 54 10.63 -36.57 4.76
N ALA A 55 9.90 -36.16 5.80
CA ALA A 55 8.83 -35.18 5.68
C ALA A 55 9.37 -33.79 5.32
N PHE A 56 10.54 -33.43 5.87
CA PHE A 56 11.22 -32.19 5.54
C PHE A 56 11.68 -32.19 4.08
N ASP A 57 12.28 -33.28 3.60
CA ASP A 57 12.73 -33.41 2.22
C ASP A 57 11.56 -33.44 1.22
N ALA A 58 10.38 -33.89 1.67
CA ALA A 58 9.15 -33.90 0.87
C ALA A 58 8.47 -32.52 0.73
N LEU A 59 8.93 -31.50 1.45
CA LEU A 59 8.40 -30.14 1.29
C LEU A 59 8.67 -29.62 -0.12
N THR A 60 7.63 -29.26 -0.83
CA THR A 60 7.71 -28.73 -2.22
C THR A 60 7.57 -27.22 -2.32
N LYS A 61 7.18 -26.55 -1.24
CA LYS A 61 6.96 -25.09 -1.19
C LYS A 61 7.54 -24.48 0.06
N THR A 62 7.80 -23.19 0.02
CA THR A 62 8.14 -22.37 1.18
C THR A 62 7.10 -22.58 2.28
N THR A 63 7.55 -22.82 3.51
CA THR A 63 6.67 -23.21 4.63
C THR A 63 7.06 -22.46 5.91
N VAL A 64 6.05 -21.93 6.61
CA VAL A 64 6.15 -21.32 7.94
C VAL A 64 5.65 -22.33 8.96
N TYR A 65 6.40 -22.56 10.03
CA TYR A 65 6.02 -23.49 11.09
C TYR A 65 6.52 -23.05 12.47
N GLN A 66 5.80 -23.48 13.51
CA GLN A 66 6.20 -23.23 14.89
C GLN A 66 7.40 -24.08 15.26
N SER A 67 8.31 -23.55 16.09
CA SER A 67 9.53 -24.23 16.49
C SER A 67 9.95 -23.80 17.90
N ASP A 68 10.00 -24.75 18.80
CA ASP A 68 10.49 -24.51 20.17
C ASP A 68 12.00 -24.19 20.20
N SER A 69 12.74 -24.70 19.24
CA SER A 69 14.16 -24.44 19.09
C SER A 69 14.47 -23.06 18.50
N SER A 70 13.47 -22.41 17.88
CA SER A 70 13.62 -21.06 17.33
C SER A 70 13.62 -19.98 18.41
N PRO A 71 14.54 -19.02 18.38
CA PRO A 71 14.51 -17.88 19.29
C PRO A 71 13.26 -17.00 19.12
N THR A 72 12.63 -17.02 17.94
CA THR A 72 11.44 -16.25 17.58
C THR A 72 10.12 -17.00 17.79
N GLY A 73 10.17 -18.31 18.06
CA GLY A 73 9.00 -19.20 18.09
C GLY A 73 8.64 -19.79 16.74
N PHE A 74 9.16 -19.23 15.65
CA PHE A 74 8.84 -19.66 14.29
C PHE A 74 10.10 -19.81 13.43
N LYS A 75 10.02 -20.73 12.48
CA LYS A 75 11.00 -20.88 11.38
C LYS A 75 10.29 -20.80 10.04
N VAL A 76 11.04 -20.35 9.05
CA VAL A 76 10.64 -20.40 7.64
C VAL A 76 11.66 -21.23 6.88
N THR A 77 11.20 -22.24 6.16
CA THR A 77 11.99 -22.97 5.19
C THR A 77 11.61 -22.52 3.79
N PHE A 78 12.50 -21.81 3.14
CA PHE A 78 12.37 -21.43 1.73
C PHE A 78 12.69 -22.63 0.84
N ARG A 79 11.89 -22.87 -0.19
CA ARG A 79 12.01 -24.00 -1.10
C ARG A 79 11.93 -23.55 -2.53
N PHE A 80 12.82 -24.09 -3.36
CA PHE A 80 12.83 -23.86 -4.80
C PHE A 80 13.21 -25.14 -5.55
N TYR A 81 12.42 -25.52 -6.55
CA TYR A 81 12.75 -26.64 -7.42
C TYR A 81 13.56 -26.16 -8.61
N GLY A 82 14.75 -26.70 -8.81
CA GLY A 82 15.64 -26.31 -9.92
C GLY A 82 16.95 -27.08 -9.88
N PRO A 83 16.91 -28.41 -10.17
CA PRO A 83 18.12 -29.23 -10.15
C PRO A 83 19.14 -28.86 -11.25
N GLU A 84 18.71 -28.06 -12.23
CA GLU A 84 19.54 -27.56 -13.33
C GLU A 84 20.42 -26.37 -12.98
N TYR A 85 20.15 -25.70 -11.85
CA TYR A 85 20.94 -24.53 -11.45
C TYR A 85 22.17 -24.94 -10.63
N GLU A 86 23.30 -24.24 -10.86
CA GLU A 86 24.53 -24.44 -10.10
C GLU A 86 24.44 -23.81 -8.70
N THR A 87 23.74 -22.69 -8.59
CA THR A 87 23.48 -21.99 -7.32
C THR A 87 22.08 -21.41 -7.29
N VAL A 88 21.43 -21.52 -6.14
CA VAL A 88 20.18 -20.83 -5.82
C VAL A 88 20.37 -20.14 -4.47
N GLU A 89 20.01 -18.87 -4.43
CA GLU A 89 20.09 -18.04 -3.24
C GLU A 89 18.73 -17.43 -2.94
N VAL A 90 18.46 -17.14 -1.67
CA VAL A 90 17.24 -16.43 -1.25
C VAL A 90 17.62 -15.10 -0.62
N ALA A 91 16.85 -14.05 -0.92
CA ALA A 91 17.00 -12.75 -0.29
C ALA A 91 15.63 -12.15 0.06
N GLY A 92 15.56 -11.46 1.17
CA GLY A 92 14.35 -10.78 1.61
C GLY A 92 14.61 -9.64 2.58
N GLU A 93 13.51 -9.04 3.03
CA GLU A 93 13.53 -7.85 3.89
C GLU A 93 13.54 -8.25 5.38
N TRP A 94 14.39 -9.15 5.81
CA TRP A 94 14.42 -9.76 7.16
C TRP A 94 15.61 -9.43 8.04
N TYR A 95 16.40 -8.44 7.68
CA TYR A 95 17.48 -8.00 8.55
C TYR A 95 16.98 -7.16 9.73
N TYR A 96 17.63 -7.32 10.87
CA TYR A 96 17.29 -6.64 12.11
C TYR A 96 18.42 -5.67 12.52
N SER A 97 18.10 -4.77 13.43
CA SER A 97 19.04 -3.85 14.06
C SER A 97 18.85 -3.85 15.58
N GLU A 98 19.87 -3.36 16.28
CA GLU A 98 19.73 -3.08 17.70
C GLU A 98 18.76 -1.91 17.95
N PRO A 99 18.02 -1.93 19.10
CA PRO A 99 17.09 -0.85 19.43
C PRO A 99 17.76 0.51 19.65
N TYR A 100 19.07 0.54 19.91
CA TYR A 100 19.85 1.76 20.10
C TYR A 100 20.80 2.00 18.93
N TYR A 101 20.25 2.50 17.86
CA TYR A 101 21.02 2.85 16.68
C TYR A 101 21.78 4.16 16.87
N SER A 102 23.11 4.15 16.67
CA SER A 102 23.87 5.38 16.45
C SER A 102 24.08 5.57 14.94
N SER A 103 23.98 6.81 14.48
CA SER A 103 24.20 7.19 13.06
C SER A 103 25.57 6.78 12.50
N GLN A 104 26.46 6.30 13.34
CA GLN A 104 27.79 5.83 12.98
C GLN A 104 27.85 4.31 12.70
N ASN A 105 26.83 3.55 13.10
CA ASN A 105 26.74 2.10 12.93
C ASN A 105 25.63 1.69 11.97
N SER A 106 25.58 2.30 10.79
CA SER A 106 24.61 1.94 9.75
C SER A 106 24.74 0.51 9.20
N ALA A 107 25.74 -0.24 9.67
CA ALA A 107 26.12 -1.51 9.10
C ALA A 107 25.85 -2.74 9.99
N ALA A 108 25.38 -2.57 11.22
CA ALA A 108 25.09 -3.73 12.07
C ALA A 108 23.74 -4.35 11.69
N LYS A 109 23.71 -5.01 10.55
CA LYS A 109 22.57 -5.85 10.14
C LYS A 109 22.69 -7.17 10.89
N ILE A 110 21.75 -7.40 11.80
CA ILE A 110 21.63 -8.66 12.50
C ILE A 110 20.91 -9.63 11.55
N HIS A 111 21.60 -10.71 11.18
CA HIS A 111 20.98 -11.76 10.40
C HIS A 111 19.91 -12.49 11.24
N PRO A 112 18.83 -13.03 10.64
CA PRO A 112 17.82 -13.78 11.38
C PRO A 112 18.35 -14.89 12.27
N ASN A 113 19.43 -15.57 11.88
CA ASN A 113 20.07 -16.61 12.70
C ASN A 113 20.72 -16.06 14.00
N ASP A 114 21.01 -14.77 14.05
CA ASP A 114 21.59 -14.08 15.20
C ASP A 114 20.54 -13.23 15.96
N TRP A 115 19.27 -13.42 15.62
CA TRP A 115 18.17 -12.68 16.21
C TRP A 115 18.08 -12.91 17.73
N TYR A 116 17.78 -11.86 18.46
CA TYR A 116 17.45 -11.90 19.88
C TYR A 116 16.22 -11.03 20.19
N ASN A 117 15.51 -11.34 21.27
CA ASN A 117 14.32 -10.62 21.69
C ASN A 117 14.62 -9.14 21.96
N GLY A 118 13.97 -8.23 21.26
CA GLY A 118 14.20 -6.80 21.28
C GLY A 118 14.87 -6.26 20.01
N CYS A 119 15.32 -7.13 19.10
CA CYS A 119 15.73 -6.67 17.77
C CYS A 119 14.56 -6.00 17.04
N LEU A 120 14.88 -4.98 16.26
CA LEU A 120 13.93 -4.26 15.41
C LEU A 120 14.18 -4.58 13.95
N ILE A 121 13.14 -4.72 13.14
CA ILE A 121 13.30 -4.86 11.69
C ILE A 121 14.03 -3.63 11.17
N HIS A 122 15.16 -3.86 10.52
CA HIS A 122 15.97 -2.80 9.93
C HIS A 122 16.06 -2.96 8.42
N THR A 123 15.79 -1.88 7.72
CA THR A 123 16.02 -1.79 6.28
C THR A 123 16.89 -0.59 5.98
N ASP A 124 17.96 -0.82 5.22
CA ASP A 124 18.88 0.21 4.81
C ASP A 124 18.37 0.93 3.56
N ASP A 125 18.34 2.27 3.60
CA ASP A 125 17.84 3.07 2.49
C ASP A 125 18.84 3.23 1.34
N VAL A 126 20.13 3.22 1.68
CA VAL A 126 21.12 3.81 0.78
C VAL A 126 21.71 2.78 -0.18
N ASN A 127 21.59 1.51 0.16
CA ASN A 127 22.04 0.46 -0.73
C ASN A 127 21.30 -0.84 -0.35
N PRO A 128 20.28 -1.22 -1.09
CA PRO A 128 19.62 -2.50 -0.86
C PRO A 128 20.53 -3.63 -1.38
N VAL A 129 21.75 -3.72 -0.89
CA VAL A 129 22.47 -4.98 -0.95
C VAL A 129 21.74 -5.87 0.02
N ARG A 130 20.62 -6.41 -0.48
CA ARG A 130 19.98 -7.54 0.18
C ARG A 130 21.01 -8.64 0.10
N PRO A 131 21.61 -9.06 1.20
CA PRO A 131 22.50 -10.21 1.15
C PRO A 131 21.63 -11.37 0.69
N PHE A 132 22.19 -12.16 -0.18
CA PHE A 132 21.58 -13.38 -0.66
C PHE A 132 22.15 -14.53 0.16
N ASP A 133 21.27 -15.30 0.77
CA ASP A 133 21.63 -16.49 1.53
C ASP A 133 21.66 -17.70 0.59
N GLN A 134 22.81 -18.39 0.56
CA GLN A 134 22.99 -19.57 -0.27
C GLN A 134 22.12 -20.72 0.21
N MET A 135 21.27 -21.23 -0.67
CA MET A 135 20.45 -22.41 -0.40
C MET A 135 21.26 -23.71 -0.63
N THR A 136 20.81 -24.80 -0.03
CA THR A 136 21.40 -26.13 -0.16
C THR A 136 20.53 -26.99 -1.07
N LEU A 137 21.15 -27.64 -2.08
CA LEU A 137 20.47 -28.59 -2.96
C LEU A 137 20.38 -29.97 -2.29
N ASN A 138 19.19 -30.54 -2.28
CA ASN A 138 19.00 -31.98 -2.11
C ASN A 138 19.01 -32.62 -3.52
N GLU A 139 20.08 -33.33 -3.87
CA GLU A 139 20.28 -33.90 -5.19
C GLU A 139 19.26 -35.00 -5.51
N GLU A 140 18.67 -35.66 -4.51
CA GLU A 140 17.68 -36.74 -4.72
C GLU A 140 16.32 -36.16 -5.13
N THR A 141 15.93 -35.04 -4.54
CA THR A 141 14.62 -34.41 -4.80
C THR A 141 14.66 -33.27 -5.79
N GLY A 142 15.84 -32.69 -6.05
CA GLY A 142 16.03 -31.51 -6.92
C GLY A 142 15.59 -30.20 -6.29
N TYR A 143 15.25 -30.20 -5.00
CA TYR A 143 14.85 -28.98 -4.27
C TYR A 143 16.03 -28.32 -3.57
N TRP A 144 16.11 -27.03 -3.71
CA TRP A 144 16.92 -26.14 -2.88
C TRP A 144 16.17 -25.76 -1.63
N ALA A 145 16.86 -25.65 -0.50
CA ALA A 145 16.30 -25.27 0.79
C ALA A 145 17.18 -24.31 1.56
N TYR A 146 16.56 -23.39 2.27
CA TYR A 146 17.19 -22.55 3.27
C TYR A 146 16.23 -22.31 4.44
N THR A 147 16.66 -22.57 5.67
CA THR A 147 15.83 -22.42 6.87
C THR A 147 16.41 -21.38 7.78
N MET A 148 15.56 -20.47 8.28
CA MET A 148 15.97 -19.49 9.28
C MET A 148 14.83 -19.18 10.25
N PRO A 149 15.12 -18.73 11.48
CA PRO A 149 14.13 -18.13 12.36
C PRO A 149 13.71 -16.75 11.80
N LEU A 150 12.44 -16.43 11.84
CA LEU A 150 11.94 -15.07 11.58
C LEU A 150 11.02 -14.63 12.71
N ALA A 151 11.14 -13.38 13.14
CA ALA A 151 10.21 -12.77 14.08
C ALA A 151 8.89 -12.43 13.37
N SER A 152 7.88 -12.03 14.16
CA SER A 152 6.59 -11.57 13.63
C SER A 152 6.77 -10.49 12.55
N GLY A 153 6.04 -10.61 11.49
CA GLY A 153 6.05 -9.64 10.39
C GLY A 153 5.71 -10.24 9.05
N THR A 154 5.73 -9.39 8.04
CA THR A 154 5.58 -9.76 6.64
C THR A 154 6.85 -9.44 5.91
N TYR A 155 7.39 -10.43 5.22
CA TYR A 155 8.68 -10.34 4.56
C TYR A 155 8.52 -10.61 3.07
N CYS A 156 8.93 -9.63 2.26
CA CYS A 156 9.08 -9.82 0.82
C CYS A 156 10.37 -10.58 0.53
N TYR A 157 10.34 -11.55 -0.41
CA TYR A 157 11.51 -12.31 -0.79
C TYR A 157 11.53 -12.67 -2.29
N GLN A 158 12.72 -13.01 -2.76
CA GLN A 158 12.99 -13.48 -4.13
C GLN A 158 14.09 -14.54 -4.09
N PHE A 159 14.15 -15.35 -5.16
CA PHE A 159 15.28 -16.24 -5.42
C PHE A 159 16.22 -15.62 -6.46
N ARG A 160 17.53 -15.87 -6.32
CA ARG A 160 18.52 -15.55 -7.34
C ARG A 160 19.14 -16.84 -7.86
N LEU A 161 19.08 -17.01 -9.18
CA LEU A 161 19.53 -18.20 -9.89
C LEU A 161 20.89 -17.93 -10.52
N ASN A 162 21.87 -18.79 -10.26
CA ASN A 162 23.25 -18.72 -10.77
C ASN A 162 23.92 -17.35 -10.56
N GLY A 163 23.53 -16.61 -9.49
CA GLY A 163 24.04 -15.28 -9.20
C GLY A 163 23.58 -14.16 -10.14
N GLU A 164 22.75 -14.45 -11.15
CA GLU A 164 22.40 -13.52 -12.22
C GLU A 164 20.93 -13.13 -12.24
N THR A 165 20.03 -14.11 -12.31
CA THR A 165 18.59 -13.87 -12.52
C THR A 165 17.82 -13.89 -11.20
N THR A 166 17.13 -12.80 -10.90
CA THR A 166 16.25 -12.73 -9.73
C THR A 166 14.80 -12.95 -10.13
N ILE A 167 14.11 -13.85 -9.42
CA ILE A 167 12.71 -14.22 -9.68
C ILE A 167 11.91 -14.25 -8.38
N SER A 168 10.59 -14.10 -8.49
CA SER A 168 9.65 -14.44 -7.43
C SER A 168 9.58 -15.95 -7.25
N ASP A 169 9.11 -16.42 -6.10
CA ASP A 169 8.84 -17.82 -5.85
C ASP A 169 7.72 -18.31 -6.76
N PRO A 170 7.96 -19.28 -7.67
CA PRO A 170 6.92 -19.80 -8.56
C PRO A 170 5.76 -20.50 -7.84
N GLN A 171 5.98 -20.91 -6.58
CA GLN A 171 4.97 -21.55 -5.73
C GLN A 171 4.24 -20.54 -4.81
N ASN A 172 4.66 -19.30 -4.83
CA ASN A 172 4.11 -18.19 -4.05
C ASN A 172 4.14 -16.92 -4.89
N LEU A 173 3.46 -16.97 -6.03
CA LEU A 173 3.40 -15.83 -6.93
C LEU A 173 2.75 -14.65 -6.21
N PRO A 174 3.32 -13.47 -6.34
CA PRO A 174 2.65 -12.24 -5.91
C PRO A 174 1.33 -12.15 -6.69
N THR A 175 0.36 -11.49 -6.09
CA THR A 175 -1.02 -11.48 -6.59
C THR A 175 -1.13 -11.67 -8.09
N GLU A 176 -1.86 -12.66 -8.56
CA GLU A 176 -2.03 -12.95 -10.00
C GLU A 176 -2.64 -11.77 -10.76
N TYR A 177 -3.11 -10.77 -10.02
CA TYR A 177 -3.73 -9.60 -10.57
C TYR A 177 -2.71 -8.73 -11.30
N ARG A 178 -2.85 -8.69 -12.61
CA ARG A 178 -2.03 -7.93 -13.57
C ARG A 178 -0.53 -8.23 -13.58
N GLY A 179 -0.05 -9.24 -12.84
CA GLY A 179 1.28 -9.82 -13.00
C GLY A 179 2.46 -8.86 -12.82
N LYS A 180 2.28 -7.77 -12.05
CA LYS A 180 3.27 -6.70 -11.98
C LYS A 180 4.05 -6.65 -10.68
N GLU A 181 3.72 -7.48 -9.71
CA GLU A 181 4.48 -7.55 -8.47
C GLU A 181 5.65 -8.52 -8.59
N SER A 182 6.80 -8.10 -8.09
CA SER A 182 8.05 -8.82 -8.28
C SER A 182 8.55 -9.52 -7.03
N TYR A 183 7.74 -9.58 -5.95
CA TYR A 183 8.14 -10.15 -4.67
C TYR A 183 7.09 -11.12 -4.14
N SER A 184 7.54 -12.31 -3.78
CA SER A 184 6.76 -13.25 -2.98
C SER A 184 6.79 -12.84 -1.52
N GLN A 185 5.82 -13.28 -0.71
CA GLN A 185 5.69 -12.85 0.69
C GLN A 185 5.46 -14.02 1.63
N VAL A 186 6.06 -13.94 2.82
CA VAL A 186 5.76 -14.80 3.95
C VAL A 186 5.26 -13.95 5.12
N LEU A 187 4.27 -14.47 5.83
CA LEU A 187 3.68 -13.88 7.01
C LEU A 187 4.00 -14.75 8.21
N VAL A 188 4.76 -14.19 9.18
CA VAL A 188 5.21 -14.90 10.37
C VAL A 188 4.44 -14.41 11.58
N PRO A 189 3.78 -15.29 12.36
CA PRO A 189 3.01 -14.92 13.54
C PRO A 189 3.85 -14.32 14.67
N TYR A 190 3.15 -13.64 15.59
CA TYR A 190 3.74 -13.12 16.83
C TYR A 190 3.69 -14.17 17.95
N ASP A 191 4.83 -14.41 18.56
CA ASP A 191 4.96 -15.23 19.77
C ASP A 191 5.25 -14.31 20.96
N ALA A 192 4.25 -14.07 21.79
CA ALA A 192 4.35 -13.15 22.92
C ALA A 192 5.33 -13.61 24.02
N GLU A 193 5.63 -14.91 24.13
CA GLU A 193 6.58 -15.44 25.11
C GLU A 193 8.02 -15.19 24.65
N LYS A 194 8.30 -15.42 23.37
CA LYS A 194 9.64 -15.32 22.79
C LYS A 194 9.99 -13.94 22.27
N GLN A 195 8.98 -13.15 21.87
CA GLN A 195 9.15 -11.84 21.23
C GLN A 195 8.66 -10.67 22.10
N SER A 196 8.60 -10.85 23.42
CA SER A 196 7.99 -9.89 24.36
C SER A 196 8.61 -8.49 24.38
N LEU A 197 9.83 -8.32 23.87
CA LEU A 197 10.54 -7.04 23.74
C LEU A 197 10.59 -6.54 22.30
N SER A 198 10.09 -7.32 21.35
CA SER A 198 10.03 -6.95 19.94
C SER A 198 8.69 -6.31 19.61
N PRO A 199 8.59 -5.46 18.58
CA PRO A 199 7.31 -4.90 18.16
C PRO A 199 6.30 -5.99 17.82
N ASP A 200 5.06 -5.79 18.26
CA ASP A 200 3.92 -6.63 17.89
C ASP A 200 3.35 -6.18 16.56
N TYR A 201 3.55 -7.01 15.54
CA TYR A 201 2.99 -6.79 14.20
C TYR A 201 1.72 -7.62 13.95
N SER A 202 0.98 -7.97 15.02
CA SER A 202 -0.25 -8.80 14.91
C SER A 202 -1.31 -8.18 14.01
N LEU A 203 -1.33 -6.85 13.84
CA LEU A 203 -2.23 -6.18 12.90
C LEU A 203 -2.01 -6.57 11.44
N TYR A 204 -0.85 -7.12 11.09
CA TYR A 204 -0.58 -7.61 9.72
C TYR A 204 -1.12 -9.02 9.50
N GLN A 205 -1.48 -9.73 10.58
CA GLN A 205 -1.89 -11.12 10.56
C GLN A 205 -3.39 -11.23 10.21
N ASP A 206 -3.78 -12.41 9.79
CA ASP A 206 -5.18 -12.80 9.67
C ASP A 206 -5.73 -13.18 11.07
N ASN A 207 -6.07 -12.17 11.86
CA ASN A 207 -6.44 -12.32 13.27
C ASN A 207 -7.93 -12.12 13.56
N CYS A 208 -8.75 -11.88 12.53
CA CYS A 208 -10.17 -11.62 12.70
C CYS A 208 -11.04 -12.59 11.90
N ALA A 209 -12.28 -12.75 12.33
CA ALA A 209 -13.23 -13.63 11.65
C ALA A 209 -14.01 -12.94 10.52
N ASN A 210 -14.02 -11.61 10.52
CA ASN A 210 -14.77 -10.81 9.57
C ASN A 210 -13.79 -10.10 8.65
N HIS A 211 -13.77 -10.51 7.38
CA HIS A 211 -12.91 -9.95 6.37
C HIS A 211 -13.69 -9.08 5.40
N GLY A 212 -13.10 -7.93 5.04
CA GLY A 212 -13.52 -7.18 3.87
C GLY A 212 -13.14 -7.89 2.58
N THR A 213 -13.36 -7.23 1.47
CA THR A 213 -12.95 -7.73 0.15
C THR A 213 -12.03 -6.73 -0.54
N ILE A 214 -11.12 -7.23 -1.36
CA ILE A 214 -10.34 -6.42 -2.31
C ILE A 214 -10.89 -6.69 -3.71
N GLN A 215 -11.32 -5.64 -4.37
CA GLN A 215 -11.83 -5.68 -5.73
C GLN A 215 -11.00 -4.78 -6.61
N PHE A 216 -10.75 -5.22 -7.84
CA PHE A 216 -10.06 -4.40 -8.83
C PHE A 216 -11.06 -3.93 -9.89
N ALA A 217 -10.96 -2.66 -10.22
CA ALA A 217 -11.80 -2.00 -11.21
C ALA A 217 -10.95 -1.12 -12.14
N GLU A 218 -11.53 -0.72 -13.24
CA GLU A 218 -10.96 0.23 -14.18
C GLU A 218 -11.83 1.46 -14.27
N VAL A 219 -11.23 2.62 -14.07
CA VAL A 219 -11.89 3.93 -14.17
C VAL A 219 -11.59 4.52 -15.55
N PRO A 220 -12.60 4.73 -16.41
CA PRO A 220 -12.37 5.41 -17.68
C PRO A 220 -11.75 6.79 -17.43
N SER A 221 -10.58 7.04 -18.02
CA SER A 221 -9.87 8.30 -17.82
C SER A 221 -9.43 8.93 -19.15
N PRO A 222 -10.23 9.82 -19.72
CA PRO A 222 -9.82 10.68 -20.83
C PRO A 222 -8.58 11.49 -20.52
N THR A 223 -8.41 11.95 -19.28
CA THR A 223 -7.23 12.71 -18.82
C THR A 223 -5.95 11.89 -18.94
N LEU A 224 -5.97 10.61 -18.54
CA LEU A 224 -4.81 9.74 -18.59
C LEU A 224 -4.64 9.03 -19.93
N GLY A 225 -5.69 9.01 -20.75
CA GLY A 225 -5.71 8.36 -22.06
C GLY A 225 -5.86 6.84 -22.01
N TYR A 226 -6.28 6.28 -20.86
CA TYR A 226 -6.55 4.85 -20.68
C TYR A 226 -7.50 4.63 -19.50
N ASP A 227 -8.05 3.42 -19.37
CA ASP A 227 -8.87 3.04 -18.23
C ASP A 227 -7.94 2.77 -17.03
N ALA A 228 -7.98 3.69 -16.06
CA ALA A 228 -7.04 3.69 -14.93
C ALA A 228 -7.42 2.59 -13.92
N PRO A 229 -6.51 1.63 -13.65
CA PRO A 229 -6.80 0.59 -12.67
C PRO A 229 -6.75 1.11 -11.24
N ILE A 230 -7.67 0.61 -10.43
CA ILE A 230 -7.75 0.86 -8.99
C ILE A 230 -7.99 -0.43 -8.23
N ALA A 231 -7.54 -0.49 -6.99
CA ALA A 231 -7.94 -1.52 -6.04
C ALA A 231 -8.84 -0.91 -4.98
N ILE A 232 -9.95 -1.56 -4.67
CA ILE A 232 -10.98 -1.09 -3.76
C ILE A 232 -11.08 -2.08 -2.60
N TYR A 233 -10.77 -1.63 -1.39
CA TYR A 233 -11.12 -2.37 -0.18
C TYR A 233 -12.53 -1.98 0.23
N LEU A 234 -13.40 -2.98 0.35
CA LEU A 234 -14.73 -2.86 0.92
C LEU A 234 -14.77 -3.54 2.29
N PRO A 235 -15.27 -2.90 3.35
CA PRO A 235 -15.30 -3.48 4.68
C PRO A 235 -16.27 -4.68 4.76
N TYR A 236 -16.05 -5.57 5.70
CA TYR A 236 -16.97 -6.69 5.95
C TYR A 236 -18.41 -6.19 6.12
N GLY A 237 -19.33 -6.82 5.40
CA GLY A 237 -20.75 -6.44 5.40
C GLY A 237 -21.01 -5.10 4.70
N TYR A 238 -20.17 -4.72 3.73
CA TYR A 238 -20.46 -3.55 2.88
C TYR A 238 -21.89 -3.60 2.33
N ASP A 239 -22.63 -2.52 2.52
CA ASP A 239 -24.02 -2.37 2.09
C ASP A 239 -24.11 -1.13 1.17
N PRO A 240 -24.36 -1.33 -0.14
CA PRO A 240 -24.50 -0.24 -1.09
C PRO A 240 -25.74 0.64 -0.83
N ASP A 241 -26.72 0.13 -0.08
CA ASP A 241 -27.97 0.84 0.23
C ASP A 241 -27.98 1.43 1.67
N ARG A 242 -26.86 1.39 2.37
CA ARG A 242 -26.73 1.96 3.71
C ARG A 242 -27.12 3.44 3.70
N ALA A 243 -27.91 3.86 4.70
CA ALA A 243 -28.44 5.23 4.80
C ALA A 243 -27.36 6.29 5.03
N GLU A 244 -26.31 5.94 5.79
CA GLU A 244 -25.13 6.79 5.99
C GLU A 244 -24.00 6.29 5.09
N PRO A 245 -23.59 7.06 4.06
CA PRO A 245 -22.53 6.67 3.15
C PRO A 245 -21.21 6.39 3.89
N TYR A 246 -20.35 5.57 3.29
CA TYR A 246 -19.05 5.26 3.85
C TYR A 246 -18.08 6.42 3.66
N LYS A 247 -17.30 6.69 4.69
CA LYS A 247 -16.09 7.51 4.59
C LYS A 247 -15.04 6.76 3.79
N TYR A 248 -14.14 7.48 3.13
CA TYR A 248 -13.16 6.82 2.28
C TYR A 248 -11.81 7.51 2.21
N VAL A 249 -10.80 6.72 1.84
CA VAL A 249 -9.41 7.14 1.65
C VAL A 249 -9.00 6.86 0.22
N ILE A 250 -8.43 7.85 -0.46
CA ILE A 250 -7.67 7.68 -1.70
C ILE A 250 -6.20 7.51 -1.31
N LEU A 251 -5.56 6.41 -1.75
CA LEU A 251 -4.26 5.98 -1.27
C LEU A 251 -3.30 5.71 -2.43
N GLY A 252 -2.30 6.58 -2.56
CA GLY A 252 -1.31 6.53 -3.63
C GLY A 252 -0.10 5.64 -3.29
N HIS A 253 0.43 4.95 -4.31
CA HIS A 253 1.69 4.20 -4.23
C HIS A 253 2.91 5.06 -4.51
N GLY A 254 4.12 4.51 -4.30
CA GLY A 254 5.39 5.14 -4.63
C GLY A 254 5.84 4.93 -6.07
N ILE A 255 7.08 5.36 -6.37
CA ILE A 255 7.72 5.09 -7.67
C ILE A 255 7.80 3.59 -7.91
N ALA A 256 7.64 3.19 -9.18
CA ALA A 256 7.59 1.80 -9.64
C ALA A 256 6.45 0.96 -9.03
N GLY A 257 5.50 1.61 -8.32
CA GLY A 257 4.34 0.95 -7.72
C GLY A 257 3.16 0.82 -8.68
N PHE A 258 2.12 0.17 -8.18
CA PHE A 258 0.83 -0.09 -8.83
C PHE A 258 -0.29 -0.05 -7.80
N GLU A 259 -1.53 -0.03 -8.26
CA GLU A 259 -2.73 -0.14 -7.43
C GLU A 259 -2.74 -1.36 -6.51
N SER A 260 -2.07 -2.44 -6.92
CA SER A 260 -1.97 -3.69 -6.18
C SER A 260 -0.96 -3.67 -5.02
N ASN A 261 -0.09 -2.66 -4.93
CA ASN A 261 0.96 -2.64 -3.90
C ASN A 261 0.41 -2.47 -2.48
N TRP A 262 -0.62 -1.63 -2.30
CA TRP A 262 -1.25 -1.50 -0.99
C TRP A 262 -1.99 -2.78 -0.56
N PRO A 263 -2.79 -3.43 -1.42
CA PRO A 263 -3.35 -4.75 -1.12
C PRO A 263 -2.32 -5.79 -0.72
N SER A 264 -1.22 -5.88 -1.46
CA SER A 264 -0.19 -6.91 -1.25
C SER A 264 0.87 -6.48 -0.22
N GLN A 265 1.84 -5.68 -0.63
CA GLN A 265 2.96 -5.27 0.23
C GLN A 265 2.50 -4.40 1.41
N GLY A 266 1.45 -3.60 1.21
CA GLY A 266 0.83 -2.77 2.25
C GLY A 266 0.01 -3.55 3.26
N MET A 267 -0.38 -4.81 2.98
CA MET A 267 -1.27 -5.61 3.83
C MET A 267 -2.59 -4.91 4.13
N LEU A 268 -3.09 -4.13 3.15
CA LEU A 268 -4.24 -3.24 3.32
C LEU A 268 -5.45 -3.95 3.92
N GLY A 269 -5.81 -5.13 3.37
CA GLY A 269 -6.96 -5.90 3.84
C GLY A 269 -6.79 -6.30 5.29
N ASN A 270 -5.71 -7.02 5.63
CA ASN A 270 -5.46 -7.52 6.98
C ASN A 270 -5.43 -6.40 8.02
N ILE A 271 -4.71 -5.30 7.73
CA ILE A 271 -4.61 -4.19 8.67
C ILE A 271 -5.98 -3.53 8.87
N THR A 272 -6.69 -3.24 7.80
CA THR A 272 -7.99 -2.56 7.88
C THR A 272 -9.04 -3.42 8.58
N ASP A 273 -9.09 -4.72 8.25
CA ASP A 273 -9.97 -5.68 8.93
C ASP A 273 -9.70 -5.75 10.43
N ASN A 274 -8.44 -5.89 10.83
CA ASN A 274 -8.07 -5.93 12.24
C ASN A 274 -8.44 -4.63 12.97
N LEU A 275 -8.19 -3.47 12.37
CA LEU A 275 -8.54 -2.18 12.96
C LEU A 275 -10.07 -2.02 13.13
N ILE A 276 -10.87 -2.44 12.15
CA ILE A 276 -12.33 -2.40 12.22
C ILE A 276 -12.85 -3.41 13.24
N ASN A 277 -12.37 -4.67 13.22
CA ASN A 277 -12.82 -5.70 14.14
C ASN A 277 -12.46 -5.39 15.62
N GLN A 278 -11.37 -4.64 15.85
CA GLN A 278 -11.00 -4.16 17.17
C GLN A 278 -11.75 -2.89 17.60
N GLY A 279 -12.57 -2.30 16.71
CA GLY A 279 -13.31 -1.06 16.98
C GLY A 279 -12.40 0.18 17.05
N LEU A 280 -11.19 0.11 16.53
CA LEU A 280 -10.24 1.22 16.48
C LEU A 280 -10.58 2.23 15.39
N VAL A 281 -11.21 1.76 14.31
CA VAL A 281 -11.73 2.58 13.22
C VAL A 281 -13.15 2.13 12.84
N GLU A 282 -13.94 3.05 12.32
CA GLU A 282 -15.24 2.74 11.74
C GLU A 282 -15.09 2.07 10.36
N PRO A 283 -16.07 1.29 9.90
CA PRO A 283 -16.06 0.72 8.56
C PRO A 283 -15.90 1.82 7.50
N MET A 284 -14.86 1.72 6.69
CA MET A 284 -14.50 2.69 5.65
C MET A 284 -14.11 1.98 4.35
N ILE A 285 -14.14 2.70 3.25
CA ILE A 285 -13.66 2.24 1.94
C ILE A 285 -12.24 2.79 1.71
N VAL A 286 -11.35 2.00 1.14
CA VAL A 286 -10.01 2.44 0.76
C VAL A 286 -9.78 2.19 -0.72
N ILE A 287 -9.37 3.22 -1.44
CA ILE A 287 -9.12 3.19 -2.88
C ILE A 287 -7.62 3.32 -3.11
N ALA A 288 -6.97 2.23 -3.45
CA ALA A 288 -5.57 2.28 -3.88
C ALA A 288 -5.51 2.58 -5.39
N THR A 289 -4.84 3.68 -5.74
CA THR A 289 -4.83 4.20 -7.11
C THR A 289 -3.54 3.85 -7.84
N ASN A 290 -3.60 3.83 -9.17
CA ASN A 290 -2.41 3.80 -10.02
C ASN A 290 -2.08 5.24 -10.46
N ASN A 291 -0.93 5.74 -10.01
CA ASN A 291 -0.53 7.14 -10.25
C ASN A 291 0.40 7.26 -11.48
N ARG A 292 -0.03 6.73 -12.62
CA ARG A 292 0.72 6.74 -13.88
C ARG A 292 -0.15 7.15 -15.06
N ASP A 293 0.46 7.70 -16.11
CA ASP A 293 -0.18 7.86 -17.42
C ASP A 293 -0.05 6.60 -18.29
N SER A 294 -0.61 6.65 -19.52
CA SER A 294 -0.52 5.58 -20.51
C SER A 294 0.91 5.15 -20.86
N ASP A 295 1.86 6.06 -20.74
CA ASP A 295 3.28 5.82 -21.02
C ASP A 295 4.02 5.27 -19.80
N GLY A 296 3.31 5.05 -18.67
CA GLY A 296 3.87 4.59 -17.40
C GLY A 296 4.65 5.67 -16.65
N VAL A 297 4.48 6.93 -17.02
CA VAL A 297 5.10 8.08 -16.34
C VAL A 297 4.27 8.44 -15.10
N TYR A 298 4.95 8.59 -13.97
CA TYR A 298 4.28 9.02 -12.74
C TYR A 298 3.85 10.47 -12.84
N PHE A 299 2.63 10.73 -12.42
CA PHE A 299 2.20 12.11 -12.32
C PHE A 299 2.40 12.63 -10.88
N TYR A 300 3.24 13.63 -10.83
CA TYR A 300 3.26 14.56 -9.72
C TYR A 300 2.39 15.73 -10.17
N SER A 301 1.29 16.02 -9.47
CA SER A 301 0.55 17.22 -9.85
C SER A 301 1.42 18.44 -9.56
N THR A 302 1.68 19.25 -10.56
CA THR A 302 2.18 20.61 -10.38
C THR A 302 0.99 21.56 -10.40
N VAL A 303 0.98 22.48 -9.46
CA VAL A 303 0.03 23.56 -9.40
C VAL A 303 0.76 24.90 -9.48
N ASN A 304 0.08 25.91 -9.93
CA ASN A 304 0.60 27.28 -9.86
C ASN A 304 0.79 27.73 -8.41
N ALA A 305 1.54 28.80 -8.19
CA ALA A 305 1.79 29.35 -6.85
C ALA A 305 0.50 29.69 -6.08
N ASP A 306 -0.57 30.04 -6.78
CA ASP A 306 -1.90 30.31 -6.23
C ASP A 306 -2.77 29.04 -6.03
N GLY A 307 -2.21 27.85 -6.26
CA GLY A 307 -2.92 26.58 -6.14
C GLY A 307 -3.81 26.24 -7.33
N THR A 308 -3.84 27.07 -8.38
CA THR A 308 -4.62 26.75 -9.57
C THR A 308 -3.96 25.65 -10.40
N ARG A 309 -4.78 24.89 -11.09
CA ARG A 309 -4.37 23.78 -11.96
C ARG A 309 -3.49 24.28 -13.10
N ILE A 310 -2.38 23.60 -13.35
CA ILE A 310 -1.63 23.76 -14.57
C ILE A 310 -2.33 22.93 -15.65
N THR A 311 -3.01 23.61 -16.58
CA THR A 311 -3.87 22.97 -17.60
C THR A 311 -3.18 22.73 -18.94
N SER A 312 -1.94 23.21 -19.14
CA SER A 312 -1.19 22.99 -20.37
C SER A 312 0.29 22.82 -20.11
N ILE A 313 0.90 21.85 -20.79
CA ILE A 313 2.35 21.63 -20.81
C ILE A 313 2.89 22.26 -22.11
N ASP A 314 2.81 23.56 -22.24
CA ASP A 314 3.46 24.30 -23.33
C ASP A 314 4.83 24.84 -22.91
N GLY A 315 5.58 24.11 -22.15
CA GLY A 315 6.94 24.43 -21.73
C GLY A 315 7.55 23.28 -21.00
N GLU A 316 8.75 22.87 -21.36
CA GLU A 316 9.58 21.97 -20.58
C GLU A 316 9.62 22.50 -19.14
N PRO A 317 9.17 21.76 -18.12
CA PRO A 317 9.31 22.20 -16.74
C PRO A 317 10.79 22.37 -16.45
N GLU A 318 11.16 23.48 -15.83
CA GLU A 318 12.53 23.65 -15.33
C GLU A 318 12.81 22.46 -14.39
N SER A 319 13.74 21.61 -14.81
CA SER A 319 14.11 20.41 -14.08
C SER A 319 14.62 20.78 -12.70
N ASN A 320 13.96 20.34 -11.65
CA ASN A 320 14.56 20.31 -10.33
C ASN A 320 15.83 19.46 -10.41
N ALA A 321 16.96 20.01 -10.00
CA ALA A 321 18.29 19.43 -10.16
C ALA A 321 18.46 18.02 -9.56
N ALA A 322 17.57 17.58 -8.69
CA ALA A 322 17.55 16.23 -8.12
C ALA A 322 17.00 15.16 -9.07
N SER A 323 16.25 15.56 -10.11
CA SER A 323 15.63 14.63 -11.06
C SER A 323 16.40 14.49 -12.37
N SER A 324 17.49 15.24 -12.56
CA SER A 324 18.26 15.28 -13.81
C SER A 324 18.92 13.96 -14.24
N ALA A 325 18.96 12.97 -13.35
CA ALA A 325 19.54 11.66 -13.65
C ALA A 325 18.57 10.67 -14.32
N ASN A 326 17.27 10.97 -14.36
CA ASN A 326 16.28 10.09 -14.97
C ASN A 326 15.24 10.89 -15.77
N PRO A 327 15.30 10.85 -17.11
CA PRO A 327 14.38 11.63 -17.99
C PRO A 327 12.88 11.33 -17.76
N SER A 328 12.53 10.19 -17.20
CA SER A 328 11.14 9.84 -16.87
C SER A 328 10.55 10.67 -15.73
N TYR A 329 11.38 11.35 -14.94
CA TYR A 329 10.93 12.25 -13.86
C TYR A 329 10.62 13.68 -14.36
N THR A 330 11.04 14.03 -15.56
CA THR A 330 10.92 15.39 -16.06
C THR A 330 9.57 15.71 -16.73
N LYS A 331 8.79 14.69 -17.04
CA LYS A 331 7.41 14.88 -17.49
C LYS A 331 6.52 15.07 -16.27
N GLN A 332 6.48 16.28 -15.74
CA GLN A 332 5.51 16.65 -14.71
C GLN A 332 4.13 16.65 -15.38
N ILE A 333 3.27 15.75 -14.94
CA ILE A 333 1.94 15.63 -15.51
C ILE A 333 0.99 16.39 -14.63
N SER A 334 0.50 17.50 -15.13
CA SER A 334 -0.62 18.26 -14.57
C SER A 334 -1.96 17.49 -14.64
N GLN A 335 -1.90 16.18 -14.73
CA GLN A 335 -3.06 15.32 -14.97
C GLN A 335 -3.64 14.71 -13.69
N ALA A 336 -2.90 14.73 -12.57
CA ALA A 336 -3.39 14.12 -11.33
C ALA A 336 -4.66 14.78 -10.84
N GLN A 337 -4.69 16.10 -10.74
CA GLN A 337 -5.84 16.83 -10.25
C GLN A 337 -7.10 16.60 -11.11
N PRO A 338 -7.09 16.73 -12.46
CA PRO A 338 -8.25 16.39 -13.28
C PRO A 338 -8.69 14.94 -13.11
N TYR A 339 -7.74 14.00 -13.08
CA TYR A 339 -8.07 12.60 -12.89
C TYR A 339 -8.80 12.37 -11.57
N PHE A 340 -8.26 12.87 -10.46
CA PHE A 340 -8.88 12.64 -9.15
C PHE A 340 -10.21 13.37 -9.01
N MET A 341 -10.28 14.64 -9.39
CA MET A 341 -11.44 15.48 -9.11
C MET A 341 -12.55 15.35 -10.14
N ASP A 342 -12.20 15.24 -11.42
CA ASP A 342 -13.18 15.28 -12.50
C ASP A 342 -13.58 13.88 -12.98
N GLU A 343 -12.80 12.83 -12.66
CA GLU A 343 -13.02 11.46 -13.15
C GLU A 343 -13.15 10.44 -12.00
N LEU A 344 -12.13 10.25 -11.15
CA LEU A 344 -12.15 9.21 -10.12
C LEU A 344 -13.23 9.46 -9.07
N ILE A 345 -13.28 10.64 -8.44
CA ILE A 345 -14.26 10.91 -7.37
C ILE A 345 -15.71 10.79 -7.91
N PRO A 346 -16.08 11.40 -9.04
CA PRO A 346 -17.43 11.21 -9.62
C PRO A 346 -17.73 9.74 -9.96
N TRP A 347 -16.71 8.98 -10.41
CA TRP A 347 -16.87 7.56 -10.68
C TRP A 347 -17.14 6.78 -9.37
N LEU A 348 -16.38 7.06 -8.30
CA LEU A 348 -16.61 6.43 -6.99
C LEU A 348 -17.99 6.73 -6.45
N GLU A 349 -18.44 7.98 -6.52
CA GLU A 349 -19.77 8.42 -6.07
C GLU A 349 -20.92 7.77 -6.87
N SER A 350 -20.66 7.37 -8.12
CA SER A 350 -21.68 6.70 -8.96
C SER A 350 -21.69 5.18 -8.81
N HIS A 351 -20.64 4.55 -8.29
CA HIS A 351 -20.49 3.10 -8.22
C HIS A 351 -20.46 2.55 -6.78
N LEU A 352 -20.19 3.41 -5.81
CA LEU A 352 -20.07 3.03 -4.40
C LEU A 352 -20.94 3.94 -3.53
N ASN A 353 -21.36 3.43 -2.37
CA ASN A 353 -22.04 4.24 -1.37
C ASN A 353 -21.02 5.02 -0.53
N VAL A 354 -20.34 5.97 -1.14
CA VAL A 354 -19.34 6.84 -0.49
C VAL A 354 -19.92 8.22 -0.15
N SER A 355 -19.42 8.83 0.91
CA SER A 355 -19.83 10.18 1.30
C SER A 355 -19.37 11.23 0.28
N THR A 356 -20.23 12.20 0.01
CA THR A 356 -19.91 13.38 -0.80
C THR A 356 -19.41 14.55 0.04
N ASP A 357 -19.39 14.42 1.38
CA ASP A 357 -18.87 15.45 2.28
C ASP A 357 -17.32 15.42 2.24
N PRO A 358 -16.65 16.55 1.95
CA PRO A 358 -15.20 16.65 2.01
C PRO A 358 -14.60 16.20 3.35
N GLN A 359 -15.33 16.39 4.47
CA GLN A 359 -14.87 15.98 5.79
C GLN A 359 -14.81 14.46 6.00
N ASP A 360 -15.45 13.70 5.13
CA ASP A 360 -15.44 12.24 5.11
C ASP A 360 -14.43 11.65 4.12
N ARG A 361 -13.64 12.52 3.46
CA ARG A 361 -12.63 12.14 2.46
C ARG A 361 -11.22 12.36 2.98
N ALA A 362 -10.36 11.40 2.73
CA ALA A 362 -8.93 11.52 2.98
C ALA A 362 -8.12 11.25 1.70
N PHE A 363 -7.04 12.00 1.53
CA PHE A 363 -6.05 11.73 0.48
C PHE A 363 -4.70 11.43 1.12
N ALA A 364 -4.12 10.30 0.80
CA ALA A 364 -2.85 9.87 1.37
C ALA A 364 -1.99 9.15 0.31
N GLY A 365 -0.72 9.00 0.60
CA GLY A 365 0.17 8.24 -0.27
C GLY A 365 1.59 8.18 0.26
N LEU A 366 2.35 7.22 -0.26
CA LEU A 366 3.74 7.00 0.13
C LEU A 366 4.72 7.46 -0.95
N SER A 367 5.88 8.00 -0.57
CA SER A 367 6.95 8.35 -1.50
C SER A 367 6.46 9.31 -2.60
N ALA A 368 6.47 8.91 -3.86
CA ALA A 368 5.87 9.66 -4.97
C ALA A 368 4.38 9.95 -4.74
N GLY A 369 3.64 9.01 -4.15
CA GLY A 369 2.26 9.23 -3.74
C GLY A 369 2.13 10.31 -2.65
N ALA A 370 3.11 10.45 -1.76
CA ALA A 370 3.12 11.54 -0.77
C ALA A 370 3.35 12.91 -1.43
N MET A 371 4.17 12.96 -2.48
CA MET A 371 4.34 14.19 -3.27
C MET A 371 3.03 14.56 -3.97
N CYS A 372 2.32 13.58 -4.54
CA CYS A 372 0.99 13.76 -5.10
C CYS A 372 -0.01 14.26 -4.02
N THR A 373 0.02 13.63 -2.83
CA THR A 373 -0.82 14.03 -1.69
C THR A 373 -0.59 15.48 -1.30
N PHE A 374 0.65 15.92 -1.20
CA PHE A 374 0.98 17.30 -0.86
C PHE A 374 0.50 18.28 -1.96
N ASN A 375 0.65 17.91 -3.21
CA ASN A 375 0.16 18.72 -4.32
C ASN A 375 -1.38 18.80 -4.35
N MET A 376 -2.08 17.70 -4.03
CA MET A 376 -3.54 17.71 -3.86
C MET A 376 -3.96 18.59 -2.66
N TYR A 377 -3.22 18.58 -1.55
CA TYR A 377 -3.42 19.51 -0.45
C TYR A 377 -3.30 20.97 -0.89
N ILE A 378 -2.31 21.30 -1.72
CA ILE A 378 -2.15 22.65 -2.24
C ILE A 378 -3.27 23.02 -3.22
N SER A 379 -3.67 22.12 -4.12
CA SER A 379 -4.64 22.43 -5.18
C SER A 379 -6.10 22.33 -4.75
N ASN A 380 -6.40 21.41 -3.84
CA ASN A 380 -7.76 21.03 -3.45
C ASN A 380 -7.94 20.95 -1.91
N PRO A 381 -7.54 21.97 -1.15
CA PRO A 381 -7.60 21.92 0.32
C PRO A 381 -9.02 21.81 0.88
N GLU A 382 -10.02 22.28 0.13
CA GLU A 382 -11.42 22.29 0.56
C GLU A 382 -12.19 21.02 0.18
N ASP A 383 -11.60 20.18 -0.69
CA ASP A 383 -12.25 18.97 -1.17
C ASP A 383 -11.97 17.72 -0.32
N PHE A 384 -11.08 17.84 0.66
CA PHE A 384 -10.70 16.76 1.57
C PHE A 384 -10.55 17.28 3.01
N GLY A 385 -11.03 16.52 3.98
CA GLY A 385 -10.83 16.82 5.38
C GLY A 385 -9.42 16.46 5.89
N TYR A 386 -8.75 15.53 5.24
CA TYR A 386 -7.50 14.94 5.73
C TYR A 386 -6.51 14.66 4.59
N PHE A 387 -5.24 15.06 4.85
CA PHE A 387 -4.10 14.74 3.99
C PHE A 387 -2.99 14.09 4.81
N TYR A 388 -2.48 12.95 4.36
CA TYR A 388 -1.41 12.25 5.05
C TYR A 388 -0.26 11.90 4.09
N CYS A 389 0.84 12.63 4.21
CA CYS A 389 2.05 12.46 3.40
C CYS A 389 2.99 11.44 4.06
N MET A 390 3.12 10.25 3.48
CA MET A 390 3.96 9.17 4.00
C MET A 390 5.33 9.17 3.30
N SER A 391 6.39 9.51 4.03
CA SER A 391 7.77 9.49 3.52
C SER A 391 7.97 10.37 2.27
N GLY A 392 7.36 11.54 2.23
CA GLY A 392 7.52 12.48 1.12
C GLY A 392 6.78 13.78 1.33
N ALA A 393 7.22 14.78 0.60
CA ALA A 393 6.58 16.07 0.40
C ALA A 393 7.20 16.71 -0.86
N ASN A 394 6.82 17.95 -1.17
CA ASN A 394 7.54 18.70 -2.19
C ASN A 394 8.79 19.33 -1.59
N ASP A 395 9.91 19.29 -2.30
CA ASP A 395 11.21 19.81 -1.85
C ASP A 395 11.38 21.32 -2.11
N ASN A 396 10.49 21.93 -2.89
CA ASN A 396 10.52 23.35 -3.21
C ASN A 396 9.24 24.08 -2.77
N PRO A 397 9.05 24.30 -1.46
CA PRO A 397 7.84 24.95 -0.94
C PRO A 397 7.69 26.41 -1.46
N ALA A 398 8.75 27.05 -1.90
CA ALA A 398 8.72 28.43 -2.41
C ALA A 398 7.93 28.59 -3.72
N GLN A 399 7.60 27.51 -4.39
CA GLN A 399 6.76 27.54 -5.60
C GLN A 399 5.26 27.70 -5.30
N TYR A 400 4.85 27.57 -4.03
CA TYR A 400 3.45 27.64 -3.65
C TYR A 400 3.14 28.92 -2.87
N ASP A 401 1.93 29.43 -3.05
CA ASP A 401 1.37 30.45 -2.18
C ASP A 401 0.79 29.80 -0.90
N LEU A 402 1.62 29.71 0.13
CA LEU A 402 1.24 29.12 1.41
C LEU A 402 0.48 30.11 2.33
N THR A 403 0.26 31.37 1.89
CA THR A 403 -0.51 32.37 2.68
C THR A 403 -2.01 32.15 2.59
N ARG A 404 -2.47 31.29 1.69
CA ARG A 404 -3.87 31.00 1.41
C ARG A 404 -4.60 30.46 2.63
N PRO A 405 -5.73 31.09 3.06
CA PRO A 405 -6.44 30.73 4.30
C PRO A 405 -7.06 29.32 4.24
N GLU A 406 -7.47 28.83 3.07
CA GLU A 406 -8.06 27.51 2.86
C GLU A 406 -7.09 26.38 3.20
N LEU A 407 -5.78 26.58 3.12
CA LEU A 407 -4.76 25.60 3.54
C LEU A 407 -4.77 25.33 5.05
N LYS A 408 -5.48 26.15 5.85
CA LYS A 408 -5.58 25.99 7.30
C LYS A 408 -6.78 25.16 7.74
N THR A 409 -7.62 24.75 6.79
CA THR A 409 -8.87 24.03 7.07
C THR A 409 -8.68 22.52 7.22
N PRO A 410 -8.04 21.80 6.27
CA PRO A 410 -7.90 20.35 6.39
C PRO A 410 -6.82 19.96 7.39
N SER A 411 -6.95 18.75 7.92
CA SER A 411 -5.89 18.11 8.70
C SER A 411 -4.73 17.72 7.79
N LEU A 412 -3.53 18.19 8.07
CA LEU A 412 -2.30 17.82 7.36
C LEU A 412 -1.36 17.07 8.29
N THR A 413 -0.93 15.88 7.87
CA THR A 413 0.02 15.05 8.63
C THR A 413 1.18 14.62 7.74
N PHE A 414 2.38 14.60 8.31
CA PHE A 414 3.57 14.04 7.72
C PHE A 414 4.02 12.83 8.55
N GLY A 415 4.09 11.67 7.92
CA GLY A 415 4.64 10.46 8.51
C GLY A 415 5.95 10.09 7.83
N VAL A 416 6.98 9.69 8.59
CA VAL A 416 8.27 9.33 8.03
C VAL A 416 9.03 8.36 8.93
N GLY A 417 9.80 7.45 8.33
CA GLY A 417 10.75 6.63 9.05
C GLY A 417 11.94 7.46 9.56
N ILE A 418 12.37 7.25 10.80
CA ILE A 418 13.47 8.04 11.39
C ILE A 418 14.82 7.88 10.67
N TYR A 419 14.96 6.83 9.87
CA TYR A 419 16.14 6.57 9.02
C TYR A 419 15.89 6.84 7.55
N ASP A 420 14.74 7.38 7.18
CA ASP A 420 14.38 7.76 5.82
C ASP A 420 15.15 9.01 5.38
N ARG A 421 16.43 8.86 5.09
CA ARG A 421 17.32 9.96 4.71
C ARG A 421 16.92 10.63 3.41
N LEU A 422 16.24 9.88 2.53
CA LEU A 422 15.86 10.35 1.20
C LEU A 422 14.84 11.48 1.29
N PHE A 423 13.93 11.45 2.28
CA PHE A 423 12.80 12.37 2.38
C PHE A 423 12.89 13.40 3.51
N PHE A 424 13.76 13.25 4.51
CA PHE A 424 13.93 14.27 5.55
C PHE A 424 14.34 15.63 4.96
N SER A 425 15.14 15.63 3.90
CA SER A 425 15.54 16.85 3.20
C SER A 425 14.38 17.57 2.52
N GLN A 426 13.34 16.86 2.13
CA GLN A 426 12.14 17.41 1.50
C GLN A 426 11.09 17.84 2.53
N VAL A 427 10.85 17.01 3.53
CA VAL A 427 9.80 17.24 4.53
C VAL A 427 10.11 18.46 5.41
N ASN A 428 11.33 18.58 5.93
CA ASN A 428 11.69 19.67 6.83
C ASN A 428 11.58 21.07 6.20
N PRO A 429 12.06 21.33 4.96
CA PRO A 429 11.88 22.63 4.32
C PRO A 429 10.39 22.99 4.13
N THR A 430 9.59 22.02 3.73
CA THR A 430 8.14 22.20 3.55
C THR A 430 7.44 22.54 4.85
N GLN A 431 7.73 21.82 5.93
CA GLN A 431 7.16 22.09 7.25
C GLN A 431 7.56 23.47 7.78
N ASN A 432 8.82 23.88 7.61
CA ASN A 432 9.28 25.21 8.00
C ASN A 432 8.53 26.31 7.25
N ALA A 433 8.29 26.13 5.96
CA ALA A 433 7.56 27.09 5.15
C ALA A 433 6.07 27.18 5.57
N LEU A 434 5.41 26.05 5.79
CA LEU A 434 4.03 25.98 6.28
C LEU A 434 3.90 26.65 7.66
N ALA A 435 4.81 26.35 8.58
CA ALA A 435 4.81 26.93 9.92
C ALA A 435 5.02 28.45 9.89
N ALA A 436 5.84 28.97 8.98
CA ALA A 436 6.07 30.41 8.81
C ALA A 436 4.78 31.14 8.42
N GLU A 437 3.88 30.50 7.67
CA GLU A 437 2.57 31.05 7.26
C GLU A 437 1.44 30.68 8.23
N GLY A 438 1.77 30.04 9.36
CA GLY A 438 0.80 29.67 10.40
C GLY A 438 -0.15 28.54 9.98
N VAL A 439 0.27 27.69 9.06
CA VAL A 439 -0.41 26.43 8.72
C VAL A 439 -0.05 25.39 9.76
N SER A 440 -1.07 24.76 10.34
CA SER A 440 -0.89 23.68 11.32
C SER A 440 -0.73 22.35 10.63
N PHE A 441 0.17 21.52 11.14
CA PHE A 441 0.35 20.14 10.72
C PHE A 441 0.77 19.27 11.90
N THR A 442 0.63 17.95 11.74
CA THR A 442 1.10 16.98 12.72
C THR A 442 2.19 16.11 12.12
N ASN A 443 2.98 15.47 12.99
CA ASN A 443 4.04 14.55 12.60
C ASN A 443 3.86 13.19 13.25
N TYR A 444 4.28 12.16 12.54
CA TYR A 444 4.53 10.85 13.09
C TYR A 444 5.88 10.31 12.59
N TYR A 445 6.67 9.80 13.52
CA TYR A 445 8.01 9.25 13.25
C TYR A 445 8.01 7.76 13.56
N ALA A 446 7.96 6.93 12.52
CA ALA A 446 8.04 5.49 12.63
C ALA A 446 9.50 5.03 12.76
N PHE A 447 9.72 3.89 13.40
CA PHE A 447 11.04 3.27 13.40
C PHE A 447 11.29 2.55 12.07
N GLY A 448 12.33 2.96 11.35
CA GLY A 448 12.71 2.37 10.08
C GLY A 448 13.05 3.40 9.02
N ALA A 449 13.22 2.93 7.81
CA ALA A 449 13.65 3.70 6.66
C ALA A 449 12.54 3.78 5.59
N HIS A 450 12.88 4.01 4.32
CA HIS A 450 11.96 4.14 3.20
C HIS A 450 11.44 2.76 2.74
N ARG A 451 10.59 2.10 3.54
CA ARG A 451 10.16 0.70 3.36
C ARG A 451 8.72 0.44 3.78
N TRP A 452 8.17 -0.68 3.29
CA TRP A 452 6.80 -1.07 3.52
C TRP A 452 6.43 -1.26 4.99
N HIS A 453 7.31 -1.76 5.85
CA HIS A 453 6.98 -1.89 7.28
C HIS A 453 6.75 -0.51 7.92
N VAL A 454 7.47 0.53 7.50
CA VAL A 454 7.22 1.91 7.91
C VAL A 454 5.88 2.39 7.38
N TRP A 455 5.61 2.21 6.09
CA TRP A 455 4.37 2.68 5.49
C TRP A 455 3.12 1.97 6.04
N ARG A 456 3.21 0.70 6.41
CA ARG A 456 2.14 0.01 7.16
C ARG A 456 1.88 0.65 8.52
N GLU A 457 2.94 0.98 9.27
CA GLU A 457 2.84 1.68 10.55
C GLU A 457 2.24 3.08 10.37
N LEU A 458 2.64 3.82 9.33
CA LEU A 458 2.06 5.12 9.00
C LEU A 458 0.57 5.02 8.61
N TYR A 459 0.19 3.96 7.91
CA TYR A 459 -1.22 3.70 7.59
C TYR A 459 -2.03 3.42 8.84
N ILE A 460 -1.51 2.63 9.77
CA ILE A 460 -2.15 2.38 11.08
C ILE A 460 -2.28 3.69 11.86
N ASP A 461 -1.23 4.49 11.94
CA ASP A 461 -1.26 5.80 12.59
C ASP A 461 -2.31 6.72 11.95
N MET A 462 -2.34 6.81 10.63
CA MET A 462 -3.36 7.57 9.91
C MET A 462 -4.77 7.16 10.33
N CYS A 463 -5.09 5.88 10.27
CA CYS A 463 -6.42 5.36 10.57
C CYS A 463 -6.81 5.52 12.05
N THR A 464 -5.86 5.33 12.97
CA THR A 464 -6.17 5.28 14.41
C THR A 464 -6.07 6.63 15.11
N ARG A 465 -5.22 7.55 14.64
CA ARG A 465 -4.94 8.83 15.28
C ARG A 465 -5.45 10.04 14.52
N VAL A 466 -5.52 9.98 13.19
CA VAL A 466 -5.78 11.17 12.37
C VAL A 466 -7.17 11.19 11.79
N LEU A 467 -7.59 10.13 11.09
CA LEU A 467 -8.84 10.13 10.36
C LEU A 467 -10.06 10.20 11.30
N TRP A 468 -10.93 11.17 11.04
CA TRP A 468 -12.25 11.33 11.69
C TRP A 468 -12.20 11.35 13.23
N LYS A 469 -11.19 12.03 13.81
CA LYS A 469 -11.02 12.19 15.28
C LYS A 469 -11.42 13.59 15.74
#